data_79a93fd37924b75519b7421f9afbca62
#
_entry.id   79a93fd37924b75519b7421f9afbca62
#
_cell.length_a   1.000
_cell.length_b   1.000
_cell.length_c   1.000
_cell.angle_alpha   90.00
_cell.angle_beta   90.00
_cell.angle_gamma   90.00
#
_symmetry.space_group_name_H-M   'P 1'
#
loop_
_entity.id
_entity.type
_entity.pdbx_description
1 polymer ?
#
loop_
_entity_poly.entity_id
_entity_poly.type
_entity_poly.pdbx_seq_one_letter_code
_entity_poly.pdbx_strand_id
1 'polypeptide(L)'
;MNNYSNIFDIPKILSGLERYTIIKKSKDFPNYCDFDDVDIMCLEHDKFIRNLVFKISQNKKQPIKIEINEKQYNTHVDIWPTAAMRLNLRFDVYRKFPYSKFKVEEAYFSSVIEESEICEYGEYSVYEPNQLDDLVIRFFEWVEHPHKERHLTSVKEGYNKFNHFIKILQQNTNIDNKTLRSIEEK
;
A
#
# COMPACT_ATOMS: atom_id res chain seq x y z
N MET A 1 15.93 -19.94 7.87
CA MET A 1 15.61 -19.88 6.43
C MET A 1 14.17 -19.42 6.32
N ASN A 2 13.94 -18.26 5.72
CA ASN A 2 12.58 -17.81 5.47
C ASN A 2 11.97 -18.73 4.39
N ASN A 3 10.88 -19.41 4.73
CA ASN A 3 10.11 -20.20 3.76
C ASN A 3 9.25 -19.22 2.94
N TYR A 4 9.84 -18.64 1.89
CA TYR A 4 9.07 -17.82 0.96
C TYR A 4 8.00 -18.66 0.27
N SER A 5 6.83 -18.07 0.14
CA SER A 5 5.77 -18.65 -0.65
C SER A 5 6.02 -18.33 -2.13
N ASN A 6 6.05 -19.37 -2.97
CA ASN A 6 6.30 -19.24 -4.41
C ASN A 6 5.05 -19.51 -5.24
N ILE A 7 3.86 -19.30 -4.68
CA ILE A 7 2.60 -19.55 -5.40
C ILE A 7 2.37 -18.54 -6.50
N PHE A 8 2.81 -17.30 -6.27
CA PHE A 8 2.64 -16.19 -7.19
C PHE A 8 3.94 -15.42 -7.37
N ASP A 9 3.99 -14.73 -8.50
CA ASP A 9 4.90 -13.63 -8.77
C ASP A 9 4.07 -12.34 -8.68
N ILE A 10 4.21 -11.60 -7.57
CA ILE A 10 3.39 -10.41 -7.30
C ILE A 10 3.61 -9.33 -8.37
N PRO A 11 4.85 -8.95 -8.75
CA PRO A 11 5.07 -8.01 -9.83
C PRO A 11 4.41 -8.42 -11.14
N LYS A 12 4.47 -9.71 -11.50
CA LYS A 12 3.80 -10.23 -12.70
C LYS A 12 2.27 -10.07 -12.64
N ILE A 13 1.68 -10.30 -11.48
CA ILE A 13 0.22 -10.11 -11.30
C ILE A 13 -0.15 -8.64 -11.46
N LEU A 14 0.63 -7.73 -10.86
CA LEU A 14 0.33 -6.31 -10.83
C LEU A 14 0.72 -5.59 -12.12
N SER A 15 1.73 -6.12 -12.85
CA SER A 15 2.15 -5.56 -14.12
C SER A 15 1.01 -5.53 -15.15
N GLY A 16 0.83 -4.38 -15.79
CA GLY A 16 -0.25 -4.13 -16.75
C GLY A 16 -1.62 -3.90 -16.12
N LEU A 17 -1.73 -3.79 -14.80
CA LEU A 17 -2.84 -3.11 -14.15
C LEU A 17 -2.58 -1.60 -14.17
N GLU A 18 -3.63 -0.80 -14.14
CA GLU A 18 -3.55 0.64 -14.33
C GLU A 18 -4.16 1.39 -13.15
N ARG A 19 -3.72 2.65 -12.96
CA ARG A 19 -4.28 3.61 -12.00
C ARG A 19 -4.30 3.09 -10.56
N TYR A 20 -3.15 2.53 -10.16
CA TYR A 20 -2.90 2.08 -8.79
C TYR A 20 -1.51 2.46 -8.32
N THR A 21 -1.28 2.35 -7.01
CA THR A 21 0.04 2.44 -6.40
C THR A 21 0.16 1.51 -5.20
N ILE A 22 1.32 0.88 -4.98
CA ILE A 22 1.59 0.03 -3.82
C ILE A 22 2.08 0.92 -2.69
N ILE A 23 1.28 1.09 -1.65
CA ILE A 23 1.61 1.95 -0.49
C ILE A 23 2.29 1.19 0.66
N LYS A 24 2.17 -0.14 0.65
CA LYS A 24 2.87 -1.01 1.59
C LYS A 24 3.13 -2.36 0.96
N LYS A 25 4.31 -2.88 1.18
CA LYS A 25 4.78 -4.18 0.73
C LYS A 25 5.53 -4.90 1.85
N SER A 26 5.65 -6.22 1.76
CA SER A 26 6.47 -6.99 2.68
C SER A 26 7.92 -6.54 2.61
N LYS A 27 8.70 -6.78 3.70
CA LYS A 27 10.11 -6.41 3.76
C LYS A 27 10.94 -7.04 2.64
N ASP A 28 10.56 -8.26 2.24
CA ASP A 28 11.29 -9.07 1.27
C ASP A 28 10.68 -9.00 -0.13
N PHE A 29 9.75 -8.03 -0.39
CA PHE A 29 9.14 -7.84 -1.70
C PHE A 29 10.20 -7.80 -2.83
N PRO A 30 10.02 -8.50 -3.96
CA PRO A 30 8.78 -9.15 -4.42
C PRO A 30 8.49 -10.54 -3.82
N ASN A 31 9.37 -11.09 -3.00
CA ASN A 31 9.10 -12.33 -2.27
C ASN A 31 8.14 -12.04 -1.10
N TYR A 32 7.42 -13.05 -0.67
CA TYR A 32 6.48 -12.97 0.44
C TYR A 32 6.41 -14.27 1.22
N CYS A 33 5.98 -14.18 2.46
CA CYS A 33 5.67 -15.30 3.34
C CYS A 33 4.16 -15.47 3.46
N ASP A 34 3.72 -16.62 3.98
CA ASP A 34 2.31 -16.78 4.35
C ASP A 34 1.89 -15.70 5.36
N PHE A 35 0.68 -15.18 5.21
CA PHE A 35 0.08 -14.08 5.96
C PHE A 35 0.63 -12.67 5.64
N ASP A 36 1.51 -12.53 4.64
CA ASP A 36 1.91 -11.19 4.18
C ASP A 36 0.74 -10.47 3.49
N ASP A 37 0.80 -9.14 3.56
CA ASP A 37 -0.14 -8.23 2.91
C ASP A 37 0.58 -7.28 1.95
N VAL A 38 -0.14 -6.90 0.90
CA VAL A 38 0.23 -5.84 -0.05
C VAL A 38 -0.88 -4.82 -0.07
N ASP A 39 -0.59 -3.61 0.41
CA ASP A 39 -1.55 -2.51 0.45
C ASP A 39 -1.48 -1.70 -0.84
N ILE A 40 -2.61 -1.56 -1.52
CA ILE A 40 -2.72 -0.92 -2.84
C ILE A 40 -3.80 0.15 -2.80
N MET A 41 -3.49 1.35 -3.27
CA MET A 41 -4.48 2.38 -3.58
C MET A 41 -4.82 2.33 -5.07
N CYS A 42 -6.10 2.51 -5.44
CA CYS A 42 -6.51 2.54 -6.84
C CYS A 42 -7.70 3.47 -7.07
N LEU A 43 -7.80 4.06 -8.28
CA LEU A 43 -8.88 4.98 -8.63
C LEU A 43 -10.15 4.27 -9.07
N GLU A 44 -10.03 3.25 -9.92
CA GLU A 44 -11.16 2.49 -10.47
C GLU A 44 -11.36 1.19 -9.69
N HIS A 45 -11.70 1.31 -8.41
CA HIS A 45 -11.68 0.22 -7.42
C HIS A 45 -12.30 -1.09 -7.92
N ASP A 46 -13.55 -1.10 -8.37
CA ASP A 46 -14.24 -2.34 -8.78
C ASP A 46 -13.64 -2.96 -10.05
N LYS A 47 -13.18 -2.13 -10.97
CA LYS A 47 -12.47 -2.58 -12.17
C LYS A 47 -11.11 -3.15 -11.79
N PHE A 48 -10.39 -2.50 -10.89
CA PHE A 48 -9.11 -2.98 -10.38
C PHE A 48 -9.25 -4.35 -9.72
N ILE A 49 -10.23 -4.53 -8.80
CA ILE A 49 -10.48 -5.81 -8.13
C ILE A 49 -10.76 -6.91 -9.15
N ARG A 50 -11.64 -6.68 -10.13
CA ARG A 50 -11.94 -7.70 -11.18
C ARG A 50 -10.67 -8.09 -11.96
N ASN A 51 -9.87 -7.11 -12.37
CA ASN A 51 -8.66 -7.35 -13.12
C ASN A 51 -7.60 -8.06 -12.27
N LEU A 52 -7.43 -7.67 -11.00
CA LEU A 52 -6.54 -8.32 -10.04
C LEU A 52 -6.90 -9.79 -9.87
N VAL A 53 -8.16 -10.11 -9.59
CA VAL A 53 -8.66 -11.49 -9.44
C VAL A 53 -8.44 -12.29 -10.71
N PHE A 54 -8.70 -11.70 -11.89
CA PHE A 54 -8.44 -12.34 -13.17
C PHE A 54 -6.93 -12.65 -13.32
N LYS A 55 -6.04 -11.70 -13.09
CA LYS A 55 -4.58 -11.89 -13.15
C LYS A 55 -4.09 -12.96 -12.17
N ILE A 56 -4.58 -12.98 -10.94
CA ILE A 56 -4.29 -14.01 -9.94
C ILE A 56 -4.70 -15.40 -10.48
N SER A 57 -5.92 -15.50 -11.03
CA SER A 57 -6.44 -16.78 -11.54
C SER A 57 -5.63 -17.33 -12.71
N GLN A 58 -5.06 -16.46 -13.55
CA GLN A 58 -4.20 -16.83 -14.69
C GLN A 58 -2.77 -17.21 -14.27
N ASN A 59 -2.26 -16.66 -13.17
CA ASN A 59 -0.86 -16.81 -12.77
C ASN A 59 -0.65 -17.78 -11.59
N LYS A 60 -1.69 -18.45 -11.12
CA LYS A 60 -1.58 -19.44 -10.04
C LYS A 60 -0.78 -20.67 -10.45
N LYS A 61 0.11 -21.13 -9.58
CA LYS A 61 0.90 -22.35 -9.76
C LYS A 61 0.23 -23.60 -9.16
N GLN A 62 -0.86 -23.43 -8.41
CA GLN A 62 -1.63 -24.52 -7.76
C GLN A 62 -3.08 -24.09 -7.56
N PRO A 63 -4.00 -25.03 -7.24
CA PRO A 63 -5.38 -24.68 -6.91
C PRO A 63 -5.45 -23.74 -5.70
N ILE A 64 -6.24 -22.67 -5.85
CA ILE A 64 -6.46 -21.64 -4.83
C ILE A 64 -7.95 -21.34 -4.68
N LYS A 65 -8.31 -20.87 -3.49
CA LYS A 65 -9.57 -20.17 -3.21
C LYS A 65 -9.25 -18.68 -3.09
N ILE A 66 -10.08 -17.84 -3.68
CA ILE A 66 -10.02 -16.38 -3.51
C ILE A 66 -11.27 -15.95 -2.75
N GLU A 67 -11.10 -15.21 -1.69
CA GLU A 67 -12.18 -14.58 -0.93
C GLU A 67 -12.07 -13.06 -1.09
N ILE A 68 -13.21 -12.41 -1.38
CA ILE A 68 -13.31 -10.97 -1.53
C ILE A 68 -14.19 -10.45 -0.39
N ASN A 69 -13.61 -9.64 0.49
CA ASN A 69 -14.25 -9.12 1.67
C ASN A 69 -14.25 -7.59 1.64
N GLU A 70 -15.38 -6.99 1.29
CA GLU A 70 -15.52 -5.53 1.29
C GLU A 70 -15.55 -4.96 2.71
N LYS A 71 -14.81 -3.88 2.90
CA LYS A 71 -14.75 -3.07 4.13
C LYS A 71 -15.09 -1.62 3.81
N GLN A 72 -15.15 -0.80 4.84
CA GLN A 72 -15.51 0.63 4.71
C GLN A 72 -14.55 1.42 3.80
N TYR A 73 -13.25 1.14 3.88
CA TYR A 73 -12.20 1.90 3.19
C TYR A 73 -11.47 1.11 2.12
N ASN A 74 -11.49 -0.21 2.22
CA ASN A 74 -10.76 -1.12 1.34
C ASN A 74 -11.54 -2.41 1.08
N THR A 75 -11.02 -3.20 0.17
CA THR A 75 -11.46 -4.58 -0.07
C THR A 75 -10.28 -5.50 0.14
N HIS A 76 -10.46 -6.52 0.98
CA HIS A 76 -9.49 -7.59 1.13
C HIS A 76 -9.69 -8.62 0.01
N VAL A 77 -8.63 -8.93 -0.72
CA VAL A 77 -8.57 -10.05 -1.66
C VAL A 77 -7.65 -11.09 -1.04
N ASP A 78 -8.26 -12.04 -0.35
CA ASP A 78 -7.57 -13.10 0.39
C ASP A 78 -7.33 -14.32 -0.48
N ILE A 79 -6.11 -14.83 -0.52
CA ILE A 79 -5.70 -15.97 -1.33
C ILE A 79 -5.35 -17.14 -0.43
N TRP A 80 -6.07 -18.25 -0.64
CA TRP A 80 -5.95 -19.47 0.15
C TRP A 80 -5.54 -20.62 -0.76
N PRO A 81 -4.34 -21.20 -0.60
CA PRO A 81 -4.04 -22.48 -1.24
C PRO A 81 -5.00 -23.55 -0.75
N THR A 82 -5.63 -24.27 -1.68
CA THR A 82 -6.65 -25.28 -1.33
C THR A 82 -6.07 -26.40 -0.45
N ALA A 83 -4.79 -26.74 -0.64
CA ALA A 83 -4.12 -27.79 0.14
C ALA A 83 -3.71 -27.35 1.54
N ALA A 84 -3.43 -26.04 1.76
CA ALA A 84 -2.87 -25.56 3.02
C ALA A 84 -3.92 -25.07 4.02
N MET A 85 -5.14 -24.76 3.57
CA MET A 85 -6.27 -24.23 4.37
C MET A 85 -5.89 -23.05 5.28
N ARG A 86 -4.88 -22.27 4.88
CA ARG A 86 -4.42 -21.06 5.59
C ARG A 86 -4.23 -19.90 4.61
N LEU A 87 -4.34 -18.69 5.10
CA LEU A 87 -4.11 -17.49 4.29
C LEU A 87 -2.65 -17.49 3.80
N ASN A 88 -2.47 -17.35 2.50
CA ASN A 88 -1.15 -17.26 1.88
C ASN A 88 -0.75 -15.79 1.66
N LEU A 89 -1.61 -15.04 1.00
CA LEU A 89 -1.37 -13.65 0.65
C LEU A 89 -2.67 -12.87 0.69
N ARG A 90 -2.60 -11.62 1.12
CA ARG A 90 -3.71 -10.66 1.04
C ARG A 90 -3.31 -9.47 0.19
N PHE A 91 -4.23 -9.01 -0.65
CA PHE A 91 -4.18 -7.66 -1.19
C PHE A 91 -5.23 -6.80 -0.47
N ASP A 92 -4.78 -5.75 0.19
CA ASP A 92 -5.63 -4.73 0.78
C ASP A 92 -5.79 -3.58 -0.21
N VAL A 93 -6.91 -3.56 -0.93
CA VAL A 93 -7.17 -2.60 -2.01
C VAL A 93 -8.01 -1.45 -1.51
N TYR A 94 -7.41 -0.28 -1.39
CA TYR A 94 -8.00 0.93 -0.84
C TYR A 94 -8.68 1.78 -1.91
N ARG A 95 -9.88 2.27 -1.62
CA ARG A 95 -10.63 3.26 -2.41
C ARG A 95 -10.54 4.68 -1.84
N LYS A 96 -9.98 4.83 -0.65
CA LYS A 96 -9.69 6.09 0.05
C LYS A 96 -8.73 5.82 1.21
N PHE A 97 -8.13 6.85 1.74
CA PHE A 97 -7.28 6.71 2.92
C PHE A 97 -8.07 6.17 4.13
N PRO A 98 -7.54 5.16 4.86
CA PRO A 98 -8.25 4.47 5.94
C PRO A 98 -8.09 5.14 7.32
N TYR A 99 -7.71 6.42 7.38
CA TYR A 99 -7.37 7.07 8.63
C TYR A 99 -8.61 7.61 9.34
N SER A 100 -8.65 7.43 10.68
CA SER A 100 -9.77 7.81 11.53
C SER A 100 -9.50 9.05 12.37
N LYS A 101 -8.25 9.33 12.68
CA LYS A 101 -7.85 10.45 13.55
C LYS A 101 -7.81 11.80 12.83
N PHE A 102 -7.77 11.79 11.50
CA PHE A 102 -7.73 12.99 10.68
C PHE A 102 -8.35 12.72 9.31
N LYS A 103 -8.72 13.79 8.63
CA LYS A 103 -9.26 13.72 7.27
C LYS A 103 -8.17 14.02 6.27
N VAL A 104 -8.10 13.25 5.20
CA VAL A 104 -7.28 13.54 4.03
C VAL A 104 -8.19 13.94 2.87
N GLU A 105 -7.80 14.95 2.11
CA GLU A 105 -8.57 15.40 0.95
C GLU A 105 -8.55 14.31 -0.15
N GLU A 106 -9.71 14.10 -0.78
CA GLU A 106 -9.86 13.07 -1.83
C GLU A 106 -8.98 13.37 -3.06
N ALA A 107 -8.80 14.65 -3.37
CA ALA A 107 -7.90 15.06 -4.45
C ALA A 107 -6.46 14.61 -4.21
N TYR A 108 -5.98 14.58 -2.94
CA TYR A 108 -4.66 14.08 -2.62
C TYR A 108 -4.55 12.57 -2.80
N PHE A 109 -5.60 11.81 -2.46
CA PHE A 109 -5.64 10.37 -2.75
C PHE A 109 -5.44 10.10 -4.25
N SER A 110 -6.10 10.86 -5.09
CA SER A 110 -5.99 10.73 -6.55
C SER A 110 -4.60 11.13 -7.05
N SER A 111 -4.03 12.24 -6.55
CA SER A 111 -2.71 12.70 -7.00
C SER A 111 -1.60 11.70 -6.66
N VAL A 112 -1.63 11.07 -5.48
CA VAL A 112 -0.66 10.02 -5.11
C VAL A 112 -0.64 8.88 -6.12
N ILE A 113 -1.81 8.49 -6.65
CA ILE A 113 -1.90 7.42 -7.65
C ILE A 113 -1.43 7.90 -9.02
N GLU A 114 -1.82 9.10 -9.41
CA GLU A 114 -1.50 9.68 -10.73
C GLU A 114 -0.01 10.06 -10.87
N GLU A 115 0.64 10.42 -9.76
CA GLU A 115 2.05 10.82 -9.69
C GLU A 115 2.98 9.66 -9.28
N SER A 116 2.46 8.43 -9.22
CA SER A 116 3.26 7.26 -8.88
C SER A 116 4.36 6.97 -9.89
N GLU A 117 5.50 6.53 -9.40
CA GLU A 117 6.66 6.17 -10.19
C GLU A 117 6.61 4.68 -10.59
N ILE A 118 7.19 4.36 -11.75
CA ILE A 118 7.34 2.99 -12.22
C ILE A 118 8.60 2.39 -11.58
N CYS A 119 8.43 1.30 -10.85
CA CYS A 119 9.50 0.53 -10.23
C CYS A 119 9.66 -0.82 -10.92
N GLU A 120 10.90 -1.15 -11.31
CA GLU A 120 11.22 -2.37 -12.05
C GLU A 120 11.56 -3.53 -11.09
N TYR A 121 10.94 -4.70 -11.33
CA TYR A 121 11.18 -5.95 -10.62
C TYR A 121 11.43 -7.08 -11.64
N GLY A 122 12.70 -7.25 -12.04
CA GLY A 122 13.04 -8.16 -13.12
C GLY A 122 12.48 -7.70 -14.46
N GLU A 123 11.62 -8.51 -15.07
CA GLU A 123 10.94 -8.18 -16.34
C GLU A 123 9.58 -7.49 -16.15
N TYR A 124 9.15 -7.28 -14.92
CA TYR A 124 7.87 -6.69 -14.58
C TYR A 124 8.03 -5.35 -13.89
N SER A 125 7.10 -4.46 -14.15
CA SER A 125 7.03 -3.15 -13.52
C SER A 125 5.74 -2.97 -12.71
N VAL A 126 5.83 -2.26 -11.60
CA VAL A 126 4.71 -1.88 -10.75
C VAL A 126 4.76 -0.39 -10.45
N TYR A 127 3.66 0.16 -9.94
CA TYR A 127 3.59 1.56 -9.54
C TYR A 127 3.76 1.69 -8.03
N GLU A 128 4.67 2.57 -7.61
CA GLU A 128 4.92 2.92 -6.21
C GLU A 128 4.82 4.44 -6.03
N PRO A 129 4.48 4.95 -4.83
CA PRO A 129 4.44 6.38 -4.58
C PRO A 129 5.82 7.00 -4.84
N ASN A 130 5.85 8.22 -5.34
CA ASN A 130 7.10 8.99 -5.34
C ASN A 130 7.62 9.16 -3.90
N GLN A 131 8.89 9.55 -3.73
CA GLN A 131 9.53 9.62 -2.43
C GLN A 131 8.82 10.55 -1.43
N LEU A 132 8.23 11.64 -1.90
CA LEU A 132 7.53 12.60 -1.06
C LEU A 132 6.17 12.05 -0.60
N ASP A 133 5.43 11.43 -1.48
CA ASP A 133 4.15 10.80 -1.15
C ASP A 133 4.33 9.59 -0.23
N ASP A 134 5.38 8.78 -0.43
CA ASP A 134 5.70 7.69 0.51
C ASP A 134 5.99 8.25 1.92
N LEU A 135 6.74 9.36 2.02
CA LEU A 135 6.98 10.03 3.29
C LEU A 135 5.68 10.52 3.94
N VAL A 136 4.78 11.12 3.17
CA VAL A 136 3.47 11.58 3.67
C VAL A 136 2.63 10.39 4.16
N ILE A 137 2.60 9.30 3.42
CA ILE A 137 1.89 8.07 3.82
C ILE A 137 2.48 7.50 5.13
N ARG A 138 3.82 7.45 5.28
CA ARG A 138 4.47 7.03 6.53
C ARG A 138 4.12 7.94 7.70
N PHE A 139 3.99 9.24 7.46
CA PHE A 139 3.53 10.17 8.47
C PHE A 139 2.07 9.89 8.87
N PHE A 140 1.18 9.65 7.94
CA PHE A 140 -0.20 9.27 8.22
C PHE A 140 -0.29 7.99 9.05
N GLU A 141 0.50 6.98 8.69
CA GLU A 141 0.59 5.73 9.44
C GLU A 141 1.10 5.95 10.88
N TRP A 142 2.06 6.85 11.07
CA TRP A 142 2.54 7.19 12.39
C TRP A 142 1.48 7.93 13.23
N VAL A 143 0.76 8.89 12.67
CA VAL A 143 -0.31 9.62 13.37
C VAL A 143 -1.43 8.66 13.80
N GLU A 144 -1.82 7.76 12.92
CA GLU A 144 -2.85 6.75 13.20
C GLU A 144 -2.37 5.73 14.25
N HIS A 145 -1.11 5.32 14.16
CA HIS A 145 -0.51 4.27 14.98
C HIS A 145 0.80 4.73 15.66
N PRO A 146 0.77 5.68 16.61
CA PRO A 146 1.98 6.31 17.16
C PRO A 146 2.91 5.36 17.93
N HIS A 147 2.45 4.15 18.25
CA HIS A 147 3.25 3.09 18.86
C HIS A 147 4.17 2.35 17.87
N LYS A 148 3.98 2.56 16.57
CA LYS A 148 4.83 1.97 15.52
C LYS A 148 6.02 2.90 15.21
N GLU A 149 7.06 2.87 16.04
CA GLU A 149 8.24 3.75 15.94
C GLU A 149 8.93 3.72 14.56
N ARG A 150 8.85 2.61 13.84
CA ARG A 150 9.43 2.48 12.50
C ARG A 150 8.97 3.58 11.51
N HIS A 151 7.72 4.00 11.62
CA HIS A 151 7.18 5.05 10.75
C HIS A 151 7.75 6.42 11.11
N LEU A 152 7.93 6.70 12.41
CA LEU A 152 8.56 7.95 12.85
C LEU A 152 10.02 8.06 12.38
N THR A 153 10.78 6.96 12.41
CA THR A 153 12.16 6.94 11.90
C THR A 153 12.21 7.35 10.43
N SER A 154 11.37 6.73 9.60
CA SER A 154 11.28 7.07 8.17
C SER A 154 10.88 8.53 7.95
N VAL A 155 9.93 9.05 8.74
CA VAL A 155 9.50 10.45 8.67
C VAL A 155 10.65 11.41 9.02
N LYS A 156 11.39 11.15 10.07
CA LYS A 156 12.55 11.97 10.48
C LYS A 156 13.66 12.00 9.44
N GLU A 157 13.99 10.84 8.87
CA GLU A 157 14.99 10.72 7.80
C GLU A 157 14.59 11.51 6.55
N GLY A 158 13.30 11.47 6.19
CA GLY A 158 12.76 12.16 5.02
C GLY A 158 12.46 13.64 5.23
N TYR A 159 12.10 14.07 6.44
CA TYR A 159 11.69 15.44 6.77
C TYR A 159 12.71 16.50 6.31
N ASN A 160 13.98 16.23 6.53
CA ASN A 160 15.07 17.14 6.15
C ASN A 160 15.33 17.19 4.64
N LYS A 161 14.82 16.25 3.86
CA LYS A 161 14.99 16.21 2.40
C LYS A 161 13.94 17.04 1.66
N PHE A 162 12.77 17.23 2.25
CA PHE A 162 11.62 17.79 1.54
C PHE A 162 11.09 19.06 2.22
N ASN A 163 11.55 20.21 1.78
CA ASN A 163 11.17 21.54 2.33
C ASN A 163 9.67 21.83 2.26
N HIS A 164 8.90 21.08 1.44
CA HIS A 164 7.45 21.32 1.29
C HIS A 164 6.59 20.29 2.03
N PHE A 165 7.19 19.32 2.72
CA PHE A 165 6.47 18.26 3.40
C PHE A 165 5.35 18.80 4.32
N ILE A 166 5.68 19.73 5.22
CA ILE A 166 4.68 20.35 6.11
C ILE A 166 3.58 21.08 5.32
N LYS A 167 3.95 21.76 4.22
CA LYS A 167 2.97 22.48 3.39
C LYS A 167 1.98 21.51 2.74
N ILE A 168 2.44 20.37 2.26
CA ILE A 168 1.58 19.33 1.69
C ILE A 168 0.61 18.81 2.75
N LEU A 169 1.11 18.51 3.97
CA LEU A 169 0.25 18.08 5.07
C LEU A 169 -0.83 19.11 5.42
N GLN A 170 -0.45 20.39 5.52
CA GLN A 170 -1.38 21.48 5.83
C GLN A 170 -2.43 21.71 4.74
N GLN A 171 -2.08 21.51 3.48
CA GLN A 171 -2.99 21.70 2.36
C GLN A 171 -3.98 20.54 2.17
N ASN A 172 -3.56 19.32 2.51
CA ASN A 172 -4.32 18.11 2.17
C ASN A 172 -4.93 17.42 3.39
N THR A 173 -4.72 17.94 4.60
CA THR A 173 -5.26 17.33 5.82
C THR A 173 -5.75 18.37 6.82
N ASN A 174 -6.57 17.91 7.79
CA ASN A 174 -6.95 18.69 8.97
C ASN A 174 -6.10 18.37 10.21
N ILE A 175 -4.89 17.84 10.03
CA ILE A 175 -3.96 17.56 11.13
C ILE A 175 -3.57 18.87 11.81
N ASP A 176 -3.65 18.90 13.14
CA ASP A 176 -3.34 20.10 13.91
C ASP A 176 -1.84 20.44 13.94
N ASN A 177 -1.55 21.72 14.13
CA ASN A 177 -0.18 22.22 14.17
C ASN A 177 0.66 21.63 15.33
N LYS A 178 0.04 21.16 16.41
CA LYS A 178 0.75 20.52 17.52
C LYS A 178 1.30 19.16 17.08
N THR A 179 0.47 18.37 16.39
CA THR A 179 0.89 17.09 15.82
C THR A 179 2.00 17.28 14.79
N LEU A 180 1.90 18.29 13.91
CA LEU A 180 2.94 18.60 12.94
C LEU A 180 4.27 18.99 13.60
N ARG A 181 4.25 19.83 14.62
CA ARG A 181 5.45 20.22 15.37
C ARG A 181 6.08 19.09 16.17
N SER A 182 5.31 18.09 16.57
CA SER A 182 5.84 16.93 17.29
C SER A 182 6.87 16.11 16.48
N ILE A 183 6.96 16.31 15.17
CA ILE A 183 8.00 15.75 14.32
C ILE A 183 9.36 16.42 14.63
N GLU A 184 9.37 17.73 14.90
CA GLU A 184 10.58 18.52 15.14
C GLU A 184 11.14 18.30 16.55
N GLU A 185 10.26 17.97 17.52
CA GLU A 185 10.60 17.84 18.95
C GLU A 185 11.08 16.44 19.35
N LYS A 186 10.90 15.44 18.50
CA LYS A 186 11.29 14.03 18.74
C LYS A 186 12.43 13.58 17.84
#